data_1ac56e49e5923db667e3246d651e9ce1
#
_entry.id   1ac56e49e5923db667e3246d651e9ce1
#
_cell.length_a   1.000
_cell.length_b   1.000
_cell.length_c   1.000
_cell.angle_alpha   90.00
_cell.angle_beta   90.00
_cell.angle_gamma   90.00
#
_symmetry.space_group_name_H-M   'P 1'
#
loop_
_entity.id
_entity.type
_entity.pdbx_description
1 polymer ?
#
loop_
_entity_poly.entity_id
_entity_poly.type
_entity_poly.pdbx_seq_one_letter_code
_entity_poly.pdbx_strand_id
1 'polypeptide(L)'
;LWNLVEPYVKDAGFDLVEVHSGREQSGWVVRLFIDRLPDLEIPGGLATGHSESTPGLPLPEETVSLANCERVSRDVSAALDVADLIPHAYQLEVSSPGLDRPLRRLSDFARFAGREARIRLVEGVDGRRNFSGHLRGAHDGIVEIDCDGRAYHLPVEDIAKANLVPDWDKELKRSAS
;
A
#
# COMPACT_ATOMS: atom_id res chain seq x y z
N LEU A 1 0.49 -16.13 -8.80
CA LEU A 1 -0.71 -15.32 -8.68
C LEU A 1 -0.40 -13.83 -8.79
N TRP A 2 0.56 -13.28 -8.00
CA TRP A 2 0.96 -11.88 -8.05
C TRP A 2 1.28 -11.40 -9.49
N ASN A 3 2.22 -12.07 -10.15
CA ASN A 3 2.67 -11.71 -11.50
C ASN A 3 1.57 -11.78 -12.57
N LEU A 4 0.52 -12.56 -12.32
CA LEU A 4 -0.64 -12.63 -13.20
C LEU A 4 -1.56 -11.44 -13.03
N VAL A 5 -1.87 -11.04 -11.78
CA VAL A 5 -2.88 -10.02 -11.51
C VAL A 5 -2.33 -8.59 -11.54
N GLU A 6 -1.04 -8.41 -11.21
CA GLU A 6 -0.39 -7.09 -11.15
C GLU A 6 -0.54 -6.26 -12.45
N PRO A 7 -0.36 -6.81 -13.67
CA PRO A 7 -0.56 -6.05 -14.91
C PRO A 7 -1.97 -5.48 -15.04
N TYR A 8 -3.00 -6.26 -14.72
CA TYR A 8 -4.40 -5.80 -14.82
C TYR A 8 -4.73 -4.71 -13.80
N VAL A 9 -4.15 -4.80 -12.60
CA VAL A 9 -4.30 -3.76 -11.58
C VAL A 9 -3.63 -2.47 -12.04
N LYS A 10 -2.42 -2.55 -12.64
CA LYS A 10 -1.69 -1.39 -13.18
C LYS A 10 -2.41 -0.77 -14.38
N ASP A 11 -2.93 -1.57 -15.32
CA ASP A 11 -3.70 -1.08 -16.47
C ASP A 11 -4.99 -0.38 -16.03
N ALA A 12 -5.54 -0.78 -14.89
CA ALA A 12 -6.65 -0.09 -14.26
C ALA A 12 -6.26 1.23 -13.56
N GLY A 13 -4.96 1.56 -13.48
CA GLY A 13 -4.43 2.78 -12.85
C GLY A 13 -4.19 2.65 -11.34
N PHE A 14 -3.99 1.42 -10.85
CA PHE A 14 -3.76 1.14 -9.42
C PHE A 14 -2.46 0.38 -9.17
N ASP A 15 -1.99 0.41 -7.93
CA ASP A 15 -0.88 -0.38 -7.44
C ASP A 15 -1.41 -1.60 -6.67
N LEU A 16 -0.84 -2.77 -6.94
CA LEU A 16 -1.11 -3.98 -6.19
C LEU A 16 -0.28 -3.98 -4.91
N VAL A 17 -0.95 -3.84 -3.78
CA VAL A 17 -0.31 -3.76 -2.47
C VAL A 17 -0.08 -5.14 -1.87
N GLU A 18 -1.09 -6.01 -1.94
CA GLU A 18 -1.03 -7.34 -1.35
C GLU A 18 -1.98 -8.31 -2.05
N VAL A 19 -1.59 -9.59 -2.08
CA VAL A 19 -2.40 -10.70 -2.60
C VAL A 19 -2.41 -11.79 -1.55
N HIS A 20 -3.60 -12.16 -1.11
CA HIS A 20 -3.84 -13.34 -0.29
C HIS A 20 -4.64 -14.35 -1.08
N SER A 21 -4.25 -15.61 -0.98
CA SER A 21 -5.07 -16.72 -1.46
C SER A 21 -5.06 -17.85 -0.45
N GLY A 22 -6.21 -18.41 -0.15
CA GLY A 22 -6.31 -19.46 0.84
C GLY A 22 -7.74 -19.99 1.00
N ARG A 23 -7.86 -21.06 1.77
CA ARG A 23 -9.14 -21.64 2.14
C ARG A 23 -9.63 -21.05 3.44
N GLU A 24 -10.81 -20.47 3.39
CA GLU A 24 -11.55 -19.97 4.56
C GLU A 24 -12.79 -20.84 4.84
N GLN A 25 -13.58 -20.49 5.85
CA GLN A 25 -14.81 -21.25 6.18
C GLN A 25 -15.84 -21.25 5.04
N SER A 26 -15.86 -20.17 4.24
CA SER A 26 -16.76 -19.99 3.09
C SER A 26 -16.26 -20.65 1.80
N GLY A 27 -15.03 -21.21 1.79
CA GLY A 27 -14.40 -21.76 0.60
C GLY A 27 -13.04 -21.15 0.29
N TRP A 28 -12.60 -21.26 -0.98
CA TRP A 28 -11.39 -20.61 -1.41
C TRP A 28 -11.63 -19.11 -1.65
N VAL A 29 -10.74 -18.28 -1.12
CA VAL A 29 -10.79 -16.81 -1.27
C VAL A 29 -9.49 -16.33 -1.88
N VAL A 30 -9.60 -15.45 -2.87
CA VAL A 30 -8.51 -14.64 -3.40
C VAL A 30 -8.81 -13.20 -3.04
N ARG A 31 -7.93 -12.59 -2.24
CA ARG A 31 -8.09 -11.19 -1.80
C ARG A 31 -6.96 -10.34 -2.33
N LEU A 32 -7.33 -9.28 -3.03
CA LEU A 32 -6.40 -8.29 -3.57
C LEU A 32 -6.57 -6.97 -2.81
N PHE A 33 -5.47 -6.42 -2.36
CA PHE A 33 -5.43 -5.06 -1.83
C PHE A 33 -4.81 -4.16 -2.88
N ILE A 34 -5.56 -3.15 -3.31
CA ILE A 34 -5.13 -2.20 -4.33
C ILE A 34 -5.13 -0.78 -3.76
N ASP A 35 -4.18 0.03 -4.20
CA ASP A 35 -4.12 1.44 -3.87
C ASP A 35 -3.78 2.25 -5.11
N ARG A 36 -3.85 3.56 -5.02
CA ARG A 36 -3.43 4.42 -6.13
C ARG A 36 -1.96 4.22 -6.44
N LEU A 37 -1.63 4.26 -7.72
CA LEU A 37 -0.24 4.37 -8.13
C LEU A 37 0.36 5.61 -7.46
N PRO A 38 1.57 5.52 -6.90
CA PRO A 38 2.27 6.71 -6.44
C PRO A 38 2.40 7.65 -7.65
N ASP A 39 2.03 8.93 -7.46
CA ASP A 39 2.35 9.95 -8.44
C ASP A 39 3.87 9.91 -8.64
N LEU A 40 4.29 9.38 -9.77
CA LEU A 40 5.66 9.48 -10.20
C LEU A 40 5.87 10.97 -10.51
N GLU A 41 6.42 11.72 -9.57
CA GLU A 41 7.07 12.98 -9.92
C GLU A 41 8.15 12.64 -10.94
N ILE A 42 7.82 12.81 -12.22
CA ILE A 42 8.80 12.74 -13.30
C ILE A 42 9.71 13.95 -13.07
N PRO A 43 10.99 13.77 -12.71
CA PRO A 43 11.89 14.90 -12.59
C PRO A 43 11.99 15.55 -13.97
N GLY A 44 11.35 16.72 -14.18
CA GLY A 44 11.38 17.49 -15.41
C GLY A 44 10.11 17.51 -16.26
N GLY A 45 8.99 16.96 -15.83
CA GLY A 45 7.71 17.06 -16.54
C GLY A 45 7.01 18.40 -16.28
N LEU A 46 6.70 19.14 -17.35
CA LEU A 46 5.88 20.35 -17.32
C LEU A 46 4.59 20.09 -16.55
N ALA A 47 4.40 20.83 -15.49
CA ALA A 47 3.12 20.91 -14.76
C ALA A 47 2.05 21.49 -15.70
N THR A 48 1.17 20.63 -16.20
CA THR A 48 -0.04 21.07 -16.87
C THR A 48 -1.19 20.95 -15.88
N GLY A 49 -1.65 22.07 -15.37
CA GLY A 49 -2.92 22.21 -14.68
C GLY A 49 -2.81 22.61 -13.22
N HIS A 50 -2.62 23.89 -12.97
CA HIS A 50 -2.92 24.49 -11.67
C HIS A 50 -4.41 24.35 -11.39
N SER A 51 -4.77 23.44 -10.50
CA SER A 51 -5.98 23.59 -9.71
C SER A 51 -5.53 24.15 -8.36
N GLU A 52 -5.93 25.39 -8.05
CA GLU A 52 -5.70 26.02 -6.77
C GLU A 52 -6.32 25.16 -5.67
N SER A 53 -5.49 24.43 -4.96
CA SER A 53 -5.91 23.62 -3.83
C SER A 53 -6.20 24.53 -2.65
N THR A 54 -7.45 24.68 -2.31
CA THR A 54 -7.87 25.23 -1.01
C THR A 54 -7.30 24.36 0.11
N PRO A 55 -6.53 24.89 1.07
CA PRO A 55 -5.99 24.07 2.15
C PRO A 55 -7.14 23.61 3.06
N GLY A 56 -7.41 22.30 3.10
CA GLY A 56 -8.27 21.77 4.14
C GLY A 56 -9.28 20.67 3.80
N LEU A 57 -9.50 20.32 2.53
CA LEU A 57 -10.29 19.13 2.20
C LEU A 57 -9.38 18.11 1.52
N PRO A 58 -9.27 16.85 2.03
CA PRO A 58 -8.77 15.76 1.21
C PRO A 58 -9.73 15.58 0.05
N LEU A 59 -9.21 15.75 -1.17
CA LEU A 59 -10.00 15.56 -2.38
C LEU A 59 -10.61 14.15 -2.37
N PRO A 60 -11.86 13.97 -2.84
CA PRO A 60 -12.52 12.65 -2.91
C PRO A 60 -11.77 11.63 -3.75
N GLU A 61 -10.70 12.06 -4.41
CA GLU A 61 -9.86 11.27 -5.32
C GLU A 61 -8.69 10.54 -4.65
N GLU A 62 -8.44 10.73 -3.36
CA GLU A 62 -7.29 10.10 -2.67
C GLU A 62 -7.51 8.64 -2.24
N THR A 63 -8.71 8.13 -2.35
CA THR A 63 -9.05 6.76 -1.93
C THR A 63 -9.52 5.90 -3.10
N VAL A 64 -9.25 4.61 -3.02
CA VAL A 64 -9.81 3.62 -3.95
C VAL A 64 -11.32 3.53 -3.71
N SER A 65 -12.11 3.86 -4.71
CA SER A 65 -13.57 3.79 -4.63
C SER A 65 -14.08 2.36 -4.84
N LEU A 66 -15.33 2.09 -4.44
CA LEU A 66 -15.99 0.81 -4.71
C LEU A 66 -16.05 0.51 -6.21
N ALA A 67 -16.36 1.50 -7.04
CA ALA A 67 -16.39 1.37 -8.50
C ALA A 67 -15.01 0.97 -9.09
N ASN A 68 -13.92 1.46 -8.48
CA ASN A 68 -12.57 1.05 -8.85
C ASN A 68 -12.33 -0.43 -8.52
N CYS A 69 -12.72 -0.86 -7.31
CA CYS A 69 -12.62 -2.26 -6.90
C CYS A 69 -13.42 -3.19 -7.82
N GLU A 70 -14.64 -2.81 -8.19
CA GLU A 70 -15.50 -3.56 -9.11
C GLU A 70 -14.87 -3.70 -10.50
N ARG A 71 -14.27 -2.63 -11.04
CA ARG A 71 -13.59 -2.67 -12.34
C ARG A 71 -12.42 -3.63 -12.30
N VAL A 72 -11.53 -3.48 -11.33
CA VAL A 72 -10.36 -4.36 -11.15
C VAL A 72 -10.80 -5.81 -10.92
N SER A 73 -11.83 -6.04 -10.11
CA SER A 73 -12.37 -7.37 -9.85
C SER A 73 -12.82 -8.08 -11.13
N ARG A 74 -13.49 -7.36 -12.04
CA ARG A 74 -13.95 -7.90 -13.31
C ARG A 74 -12.79 -8.31 -14.21
N ASP A 75 -11.81 -7.41 -14.37
CA ASP A 75 -10.65 -7.62 -15.25
C ASP A 75 -9.77 -8.77 -14.74
N VAL A 76 -9.52 -8.79 -13.41
CA VAL A 76 -8.74 -9.86 -12.76
C VAL A 76 -9.48 -11.19 -12.77
N SER A 77 -10.80 -11.23 -12.55
CA SER A 77 -11.59 -12.47 -12.61
C SER A 77 -11.44 -13.14 -13.96
N ALA A 78 -11.61 -12.38 -15.05
CA ALA A 78 -11.44 -12.90 -16.40
C ALA A 78 -10.02 -13.47 -16.63
N ALA A 79 -8.99 -12.79 -16.12
CA ALA A 79 -7.61 -13.26 -16.25
C ALA A 79 -7.34 -14.53 -15.45
N LEU A 80 -7.89 -14.65 -14.24
CA LEU A 80 -7.77 -15.83 -13.39
C LEU A 80 -8.48 -17.04 -13.99
N ASP A 81 -9.66 -16.83 -14.58
CA ASP A 81 -10.43 -17.88 -15.23
C ASP A 81 -9.71 -18.45 -16.47
N VAL A 82 -9.07 -17.57 -17.26
CA VAL A 82 -8.27 -17.99 -18.43
C VAL A 82 -7.00 -18.73 -18.01
N ALA A 83 -6.36 -18.28 -16.92
CA ALA A 83 -5.11 -18.87 -16.47
C ALA A 83 -5.28 -20.21 -15.75
N ASP A 84 -6.48 -20.52 -15.26
CA ASP A 84 -6.85 -21.76 -14.53
C ASP A 84 -5.84 -22.16 -13.43
N LEU A 85 -5.31 -21.15 -12.74
CA LEU A 85 -4.30 -21.35 -11.69
C LEU A 85 -4.89 -21.82 -10.37
N ILE A 86 -6.21 -21.67 -10.19
CA ILE A 86 -6.90 -22.04 -8.96
C ILE A 86 -7.84 -23.20 -9.26
N PRO A 87 -7.49 -24.44 -8.87
CA PRO A 87 -8.22 -25.65 -9.25
C PRO A 87 -9.56 -25.82 -8.51
N HIS A 88 -10.07 -24.77 -7.90
CA HIS A 88 -11.29 -24.76 -7.09
C HIS A 88 -12.13 -23.52 -7.40
N ALA A 89 -13.44 -23.62 -7.19
CA ALA A 89 -14.28 -22.42 -7.15
C ALA A 89 -13.79 -21.49 -6.04
N TYR A 90 -13.60 -20.22 -6.34
CA TYR A 90 -13.08 -19.21 -5.43
C TYR A 90 -13.95 -17.97 -5.42
N GLN A 91 -13.87 -17.22 -4.33
CA GLN A 91 -14.43 -15.89 -4.20
C GLN A 91 -13.30 -14.87 -4.38
N LEU A 92 -13.48 -13.95 -5.35
CA LEU A 92 -12.53 -12.84 -5.53
C LEU A 92 -13.01 -11.62 -4.74
N GLU A 93 -12.14 -11.11 -3.90
CA GLU A 93 -12.35 -9.88 -3.14
C GLU A 93 -11.29 -8.85 -3.53
N VAL A 94 -11.72 -7.64 -3.89
CA VAL A 94 -10.84 -6.51 -4.17
C VAL A 94 -11.17 -5.39 -3.22
N SER A 95 -10.17 -4.88 -2.54
CA SER A 95 -10.34 -3.85 -1.50
C SER A 95 -9.14 -2.91 -1.44
N SER A 96 -9.31 -1.76 -0.80
CA SER A 96 -8.17 -0.95 -0.37
C SER A 96 -7.47 -1.60 0.84
N PRO A 97 -6.17 -1.34 1.07
CA PRO A 97 -5.43 -1.94 2.18
C PRO A 97 -5.87 -1.44 3.56
N GLY A 98 -6.75 -0.43 3.61
CA GLY A 98 -7.23 0.15 4.86
C GLY A 98 -6.15 0.92 5.62
N LEU A 99 -6.37 1.09 6.93
CA LEU A 99 -5.55 1.94 7.79
C LEU A 99 -4.17 1.33 8.13
N ASP A 100 -4.08 0.00 8.19
CA ASP A 100 -2.87 -0.76 8.52
C ASP A 100 -2.13 -1.20 7.25
N ARG A 101 -1.90 -0.24 6.33
CA ARG A 101 -1.28 -0.49 5.03
C ARG A 101 0.10 -1.09 5.18
N PRO A 102 0.39 -2.25 4.56
CA PRO A 102 1.75 -2.80 4.52
C PRO A 102 2.66 -1.94 3.62
N LEU A 103 3.91 -1.79 4.03
CA LEU A 103 4.97 -1.14 3.28
C LEU A 103 5.98 -2.21 2.86
N ARG A 104 6.21 -2.35 1.56
CA ARG A 104 7.05 -3.44 1.03
C ARG A 104 8.18 -2.95 0.14
N ARG A 105 7.95 -1.88 -0.61
CA ARG A 105 8.90 -1.34 -1.57
C ARG A 105 9.54 -0.08 -1.02
N LEU A 106 10.75 0.21 -1.45
CA LEU A 106 11.43 1.46 -1.09
C LEU A 106 10.57 2.70 -1.40
N SER A 107 9.84 2.65 -2.53
CA SER A 107 8.89 3.70 -2.94
C SER A 107 7.74 3.91 -1.95
N ASP A 108 7.28 2.86 -1.26
CA ASP A 108 6.23 2.99 -0.24
C ASP A 108 6.74 3.83 0.93
N PHE A 109 7.96 3.55 1.41
CA PHE A 109 8.56 4.29 2.53
C PHE A 109 8.83 5.75 2.16
N ALA A 110 9.28 6.02 0.93
CA ALA A 110 9.46 7.38 0.43
C ALA A 110 8.13 8.13 0.33
N ARG A 111 7.10 7.50 -0.22
CA ARG A 111 5.75 8.07 -0.38
C ARG A 111 5.11 8.46 0.95
N PHE A 112 5.29 7.63 1.97
CA PHE A 112 4.70 7.85 3.29
C PHE A 112 5.65 8.54 4.27
N ALA A 113 6.65 9.27 3.78
CA ALA A 113 7.49 10.12 4.62
C ALA A 113 6.62 11.07 5.48
N GLY A 114 6.97 11.23 6.74
CA GLY A 114 6.18 12.00 7.73
C GLY A 114 5.07 11.20 8.42
N ARG A 115 4.73 9.99 7.96
CA ARG A 115 3.73 9.13 8.61
C ARG A 115 4.41 8.21 9.64
N GLU A 116 3.65 7.85 10.66
CA GLU A 116 4.10 6.87 11.64
C GLU A 116 4.03 5.46 11.03
N ALA A 117 5.08 4.66 11.27
CA ALA A 117 5.17 3.28 10.82
C ALA A 117 5.71 2.37 11.90
N ARG A 118 5.37 1.10 11.80
CA ARG A 118 5.97 0.00 12.56
C ARG A 118 6.78 -0.86 11.61
N ILE A 119 8.07 -1.05 11.92
CA ILE A 119 8.99 -1.86 11.13
C ILE A 119 9.56 -2.96 12.00
N ARG A 120 9.57 -4.18 11.49
CA ARG A 120 10.22 -5.33 12.10
C ARG A 120 11.30 -5.84 11.16
N LEU A 121 12.52 -5.97 11.68
CA LEU A 121 13.66 -6.51 10.94
C LEU A 121 13.79 -8.03 11.13
N VAL A 122 14.39 -8.69 10.12
CA VAL A 122 14.82 -10.09 10.19
C VAL A 122 15.93 -10.22 11.25
N GLU A 123 16.97 -9.37 11.12
CA GLU A 123 18.04 -9.24 12.10
C GLU A 123 17.98 -7.90 12.81
N GLY A 124 18.41 -7.86 14.06
CA GLY A 124 18.35 -6.63 14.85
C GLY A 124 19.50 -5.67 14.54
N VAL A 125 19.20 -4.38 14.54
CA VAL A 125 20.21 -3.30 14.55
C VAL A 125 20.33 -2.79 15.97
N ASP A 126 21.53 -2.70 16.52
CA ASP A 126 21.80 -2.32 17.93
C ASP A 126 21.01 -3.16 18.95
N GLY A 127 20.77 -4.45 18.65
CA GLY A 127 19.98 -5.36 19.51
C GLY A 127 18.45 -5.14 19.42
N ARG A 128 17.98 -4.21 18.60
CA ARG A 128 16.55 -3.90 18.43
C ARG A 128 16.05 -4.44 17.08
N ARG A 129 14.93 -5.15 17.09
CA ARG A 129 14.26 -5.68 15.88
C ARG A 129 13.00 -4.94 15.51
N ASN A 130 12.36 -4.28 16.47
CA ASN A 130 11.09 -3.59 16.25
C ASN A 130 11.29 -2.09 16.40
N PHE A 131 10.89 -1.34 15.38
CA PHE A 131 10.97 0.10 15.30
C PHE A 131 9.56 0.67 15.14
N SER A 132 9.21 1.66 15.91
CA SER A 132 7.97 2.43 15.77
C SER A 132 8.31 3.90 15.83
N GLY A 133 7.89 4.64 14.83
CA GLY A 133 8.21 6.06 14.73
C GLY A 133 7.82 6.66 13.39
N HIS A 134 8.27 7.86 13.12
CA HIS A 134 7.95 8.60 11.92
C HIS A 134 8.96 8.29 10.81
N LEU A 135 8.47 7.91 9.64
CA LEU A 135 9.28 7.77 8.44
C LEU A 135 9.84 9.14 8.04
N ARG A 136 11.13 9.22 7.77
CA ARG A 136 11.77 10.42 7.23
C ARG A 136 11.94 10.36 5.72
N GLY A 137 11.94 9.17 5.16
CA GLY A 137 12.07 8.89 3.74
C GLY A 137 12.73 7.56 3.48
N ALA A 138 13.07 7.33 2.22
CA ALA A 138 13.84 6.18 1.80
C ALA A 138 14.62 6.49 0.51
N HIS A 139 15.89 6.11 0.46
CA HIS A 139 16.78 6.30 -0.69
C HIS A 139 17.89 5.26 -0.66
N ASP A 140 18.40 4.91 -1.82
CA ASP A 140 19.54 4.00 -1.99
C ASP A 140 19.40 2.66 -1.24
N GLY A 141 18.17 2.13 -1.15
CA GLY A 141 17.90 0.88 -0.43
C GLY A 141 17.79 1.03 1.10
N ILE A 142 17.90 2.25 1.63
CA ILE A 142 17.84 2.55 3.05
C ILE A 142 16.55 3.28 3.39
N VAL A 143 15.88 2.82 4.44
CA VAL A 143 14.70 3.47 5.03
C VAL A 143 15.15 4.25 6.26
N GLU A 144 14.82 5.54 6.31
CA GLU A 144 15.02 6.38 7.49
C GLU A 144 13.75 6.44 8.34
N ILE A 145 13.89 6.14 9.64
CA ILE A 145 12.82 6.24 10.63
C ILE A 145 13.31 6.94 11.88
N ASP A 146 12.52 7.88 12.38
CA ASP A 146 12.75 8.55 13.64
C ASP A 146 11.97 7.85 14.75
N CYS A 147 12.68 7.29 15.72
CA CYS A 147 12.07 6.68 16.89
C CYS A 147 12.51 7.46 18.13
N ASP A 148 11.59 8.16 18.75
CA ASP A 148 11.81 8.93 19.98
C ASP A 148 12.93 10.00 19.86
N GLY A 149 13.01 10.66 18.70
CA GLY A 149 14.03 11.67 18.39
C GLY A 149 15.38 11.12 17.96
N ARG A 150 15.51 9.82 17.79
CA ARG A 150 16.70 9.17 17.23
C ARG A 150 16.40 8.61 15.84
N ALA A 151 17.19 9.02 14.85
CA ALA A 151 17.12 8.51 13.50
C ALA A 151 17.82 7.14 13.38
N TYR A 152 17.15 6.20 12.72
CA TYR A 152 17.70 4.89 12.36
C TYR A 152 17.68 4.74 10.85
N HIS A 153 18.71 4.08 10.33
CA HIS A 153 18.87 3.77 8.92
C HIS A 153 18.76 2.26 8.76
N LEU A 154 17.68 1.81 8.12
CA LEU A 154 17.32 0.41 8.03
C LEU A 154 17.41 -0.04 6.56
N PRO A 155 18.26 -1.02 6.20
CA PRO A 155 18.26 -1.60 4.87
C PRO A 155 16.89 -2.21 4.56
N VAL A 156 16.32 -1.90 3.39
CA VAL A 156 15.00 -2.41 3.00
C VAL A 156 14.97 -3.93 2.90
N GLU A 157 16.09 -4.55 2.55
CA GLU A 157 16.27 -5.99 2.46
C GLU A 157 16.19 -6.71 3.82
N ASP A 158 16.52 -6.02 4.89
CA ASP A 158 16.43 -6.55 6.26
C ASP A 158 15.04 -6.41 6.88
N ILE A 159 14.12 -5.74 6.19
CA ILE A 159 12.76 -5.53 6.69
C ILE A 159 11.92 -6.79 6.47
N ALA A 160 11.59 -7.48 7.57
CA ALA A 160 10.69 -8.63 7.55
C ALA A 160 9.22 -8.23 7.39
N LYS A 161 8.82 -7.13 8.00
CA LYS A 161 7.46 -6.60 7.95
C LYS A 161 7.47 -5.11 8.28
N ALA A 162 6.68 -4.34 7.53
CA ALA A 162 6.42 -2.94 7.86
C ALA A 162 4.96 -2.59 7.55
N ASN A 163 4.35 -1.77 8.41
CA ASN A 163 2.99 -1.28 8.24
C ASN A 163 2.92 0.19 8.68
N LEU A 164 2.05 0.96 8.06
CA LEU A 164 1.68 2.28 8.59
C LEU A 164 0.92 2.11 9.91
N VAL A 165 1.09 3.07 10.80
CA VAL A 165 0.25 3.20 11.99
C VAL A 165 -0.91 4.12 11.63
N PRO A 166 -2.17 3.70 11.92
CA PRO A 166 -3.34 4.55 11.69
C PRO A 166 -3.25 5.85 12.49
N ASP A 167 -3.51 6.97 11.84
CA ASP A 167 -3.64 8.28 12.49
C ASP A 167 -5.07 8.43 13.01
N TRP A 168 -5.33 7.90 14.19
CA TRP A 168 -6.67 7.88 14.80
C TRP A 168 -7.28 9.26 14.99
N ASP A 169 -6.48 10.30 15.20
CA ASP A 169 -6.96 11.67 15.36
C ASP A 169 -7.54 12.24 14.05
N LYS A 170 -6.97 11.85 12.91
CA LYS A 170 -7.52 12.20 11.59
C LYS A 170 -8.73 11.35 11.23
N GLU A 171 -8.69 10.06 11.54
CA GLU A 171 -9.78 9.12 11.22
C GLU A 171 -11.06 9.44 12.02
N LEU A 172 -10.95 9.74 13.31
CA LEU A 172 -12.08 10.13 14.15
C LEU A 172 -12.75 11.43 13.67
N LYS A 173 -11.96 12.40 13.18
CA LYS A 173 -12.51 13.63 12.59
C LYS A 173 -13.24 13.39 11.28
N ARG A 174 -12.84 12.39 10.50
CA ARG A 174 -13.52 12.00 9.24
C ARG A 174 -14.84 11.28 9.49
N SER A 175 -14.95 10.48 10.56
CA SER A 175 -16.18 9.78 10.93
C SER A 175 -17.22 10.68 11.60
N ALA A 176 -16.84 11.88 12.05
CA ALA A 176 -17.71 12.82 12.76
C ALA A 176 -18.29 13.92 11.83
N SER A 177 -18.02 13.89 10.53
CA SER A 177 -18.54 14.77 9.50
C SER A 177 -19.40 13.99 8.51
#